data_6c379e1a959bcb74c6c0ae46df77bbfd
#
_entry.id   6c379e1a959bcb74c6c0ae46df77bbfd
#
_cell.length_a   1.000
_cell.length_b   1.000
_cell.length_c   1.000
_cell.angle_alpha   90.00
_cell.angle_beta   90.00
_cell.angle_gamma   90.00
#
_symmetry.space_group_name_H-M   'P 1'
#
loop_
_entity.id
_entity.type
_entity.pdbx_description
1 polymer ?
#
loop_
_entity_poly.entity_id
_entity_poly.type
_entity_poly.pdbx_seq_one_letter_code
_entity_poly.pdbx_strand_id
1 'polypeptide(L)'
;MPPRTALKRQVNRLPPERRISDIMAAAKEVFVEKGYNDALITDIALRAGVVEGSIYRFFANKRELLVKVVEHWFEEMLRDDAEQFAAVRGSWNQIRFIIYTHLTSIHRDPALSRLMFQEIRPAPDYRGSHLFELNRAYTNRLVDVVKAGIASGELRPETSPSLVRDLVFGCIEHRTWAFLRGEGDFDPAEMADAITNLVHHGLAFGGEPASPMESVVARLETATARLEAAAGIAPAKPTSARPR
;
A
#
# COMPACT_ATOMS: atom_id res chain seq x y z
N MET A 1 64.13 -5.42 33.66
CA MET A 1 62.91 -5.84 32.98
C MET A 1 61.90 -4.72 33.14
N PRO A 2 61.47 -4.07 32.00
CA PRO A 2 60.41 -3.08 32.08
C PRO A 2 59.02 -3.77 32.13
N PRO A 3 58.00 -3.17 32.79
CA PRO A 3 56.70 -3.76 32.93
C PRO A 3 55.92 -3.75 31.57
N ARG A 4 55.37 -4.89 31.23
CA ARG A 4 54.45 -5.06 30.09
C ARG A 4 53.17 -4.28 30.35
N THR A 5 53.02 -3.12 29.71
CA THR A 5 51.78 -2.37 29.64
C THR A 5 50.74 -3.17 28.86
N ALA A 6 49.76 -3.76 29.51
CA ALA A 6 48.64 -4.42 28.86
C ALA A 6 47.81 -3.35 28.12
N LEU A 7 47.87 -3.35 26.81
CA LEU A 7 46.96 -2.58 25.93
C LEU A 7 45.54 -3.02 26.23
N LYS A 8 44.80 -2.21 27.00
CA LYS A 8 43.34 -2.33 27.13
C LYS A 8 42.75 -2.16 25.71
N ARG A 9 42.31 -3.28 25.13
CA ARG A 9 41.53 -3.29 23.91
C ARG A 9 40.29 -2.44 24.19
N GLN A 10 40.25 -1.20 23.67
CA GLN A 10 39.03 -0.38 23.66
C GLN A 10 38.04 -1.14 22.78
N VAL A 11 37.11 -1.85 23.41
CA VAL A 11 35.94 -2.40 22.75
C VAL A 11 35.06 -1.19 22.41
N ASN A 12 35.16 -0.73 21.19
CA ASN A 12 34.32 0.34 20.66
C ASN A 12 32.86 -0.19 20.71
N ARG A 13 32.15 0.10 21.79
CA ARG A 13 30.75 -0.28 21.94
C ARG A 13 29.96 0.58 20.97
N LEU A 14 29.47 -0.02 19.89
CA LEU A 14 28.55 0.62 18.97
C LEU A 14 27.35 1.21 19.76
N PRO A 15 26.84 2.39 19.38
CA PRO A 15 25.63 2.96 19.96
C PRO A 15 24.48 1.95 19.95
N PRO A 16 23.58 1.98 20.96
CA PRO A 16 22.45 1.04 21.05
C PRO A 16 21.58 1.02 19.78
N GLU A 17 21.32 2.18 19.18
CA GLU A 17 20.50 2.31 17.96
C GLU A 17 21.15 1.56 16.79
N ARG A 18 22.46 1.68 16.61
CA ARG A 18 23.18 0.97 15.55
C ARG A 18 23.10 -0.54 15.75
N ARG A 19 23.21 -0.99 17.00
CA ARG A 19 23.12 -2.42 17.33
C ARG A 19 21.71 -2.97 17.09
N ILE A 20 20.66 -2.22 17.44
CA ILE A 20 19.27 -2.57 17.14
C ILE A 20 19.09 -2.71 15.63
N SER A 21 19.57 -1.74 14.85
CA SER A 21 19.49 -1.78 13.38
C SER A 21 20.21 -2.99 12.81
N ASP A 22 21.43 -3.30 13.27
CA ASP A 22 22.20 -4.46 12.80
C ASP A 22 21.49 -5.80 13.14
N ILE A 23 20.89 -5.91 14.34
CA ILE A 23 20.10 -7.08 14.74
C ILE A 23 18.83 -7.20 13.87
N MET A 24 18.11 -6.11 13.62
CA MET A 24 16.90 -6.12 12.80
C MET A 24 17.20 -6.49 11.34
N ALA A 25 18.30 -5.97 10.77
CA ALA A 25 18.74 -6.34 9.44
C ALA A 25 19.06 -7.84 9.33
N ALA A 26 19.85 -8.36 10.28
CA ALA A 26 20.16 -9.80 10.35
C ALA A 26 18.89 -10.66 10.56
N ALA A 27 17.96 -10.20 11.39
CA ALA A 27 16.69 -10.88 11.63
C ALA A 27 15.82 -10.92 10.36
N LYS A 28 15.73 -9.81 9.62
CA LYS A 28 15.05 -9.77 8.31
C LYS A 28 15.57 -10.85 7.38
N GLU A 29 16.89 -10.93 7.21
CA GLU A 29 17.53 -11.91 6.35
C GLU A 29 17.23 -13.36 6.78
N VAL A 30 17.38 -13.67 8.08
CA VAL A 30 17.12 -15.03 8.60
C VAL A 30 15.64 -15.40 8.47
N PHE A 31 14.72 -14.48 8.75
CA PHE A 31 13.29 -14.73 8.57
C PHE A 31 12.90 -14.92 7.09
N VAL A 32 13.53 -14.20 6.17
CA VAL A 32 13.34 -14.35 4.72
C VAL A 32 13.82 -15.72 4.24
N GLU A 33 15.00 -16.16 4.71
CA GLU A 33 15.62 -17.42 4.30
C GLU A 33 14.92 -18.64 4.88
N LYS A 34 14.59 -18.62 6.17
CA LYS A 34 14.13 -19.80 6.92
C LYS A 34 12.64 -19.78 7.26
N GLY A 35 11.97 -18.66 7.10
CA GLY A 35 10.63 -18.44 7.65
C GLY A 35 10.66 -18.22 9.16
N TYR A 36 9.48 -17.97 9.77
CA TYR A 36 9.40 -17.69 11.19
C TYR A 36 9.70 -18.91 12.07
N ASN A 37 9.14 -20.08 11.73
CA ASN A 37 9.22 -21.26 12.60
C ASN A 37 10.66 -21.78 12.74
N ASP A 38 11.38 -21.91 11.61
CA ASP A 38 12.72 -22.48 11.55
C ASP A 38 13.85 -21.48 11.82
N ALA A 39 13.55 -20.19 11.87
CA ALA A 39 14.50 -19.16 12.26
C ALA A 39 14.86 -19.28 13.75
N LEU A 40 16.13 -19.42 14.06
CA LEU A 40 16.65 -19.46 15.43
C LEU A 40 17.27 -18.11 15.82
N ILE A 41 17.14 -17.73 17.10
CA ILE A 41 17.80 -16.53 17.63
C ILE A 41 19.33 -16.66 17.54
N THR A 42 19.88 -17.88 17.66
CA THR A 42 21.30 -18.16 17.43
C THR A 42 21.77 -17.80 16.01
N ASP A 43 20.96 -18.09 14.98
CA ASP A 43 21.30 -17.73 13.60
C ASP A 43 21.34 -16.21 13.41
N ILE A 44 20.35 -15.52 14.00
CA ILE A 44 20.27 -14.06 13.98
C ILE A 44 21.47 -13.44 14.70
N ALA A 45 21.81 -13.95 15.88
CA ALA A 45 22.94 -13.49 16.66
C ALA A 45 24.27 -13.65 15.92
N LEU A 46 24.48 -14.83 15.30
CA LEU A 46 25.64 -15.11 14.46
C LEU A 46 25.77 -14.13 13.30
N ARG A 47 24.67 -13.90 12.59
CA ARG A 47 24.61 -13.01 11.41
C ARG A 47 24.84 -11.54 11.81
N ALA A 48 24.25 -11.11 12.94
CA ALA A 48 24.44 -9.77 13.47
C ALA A 48 25.82 -9.54 14.16
N GLY A 49 26.63 -10.58 14.30
CA GLY A 49 27.93 -10.51 14.98
C GLY A 49 27.82 -10.20 16.48
N VAL A 50 26.73 -10.66 17.13
CA VAL A 50 26.47 -10.46 18.57
C VAL A 50 26.26 -11.81 19.28
N VAL A 51 26.27 -11.80 20.61
CA VAL A 51 25.82 -12.95 21.41
C VAL A 51 24.30 -12.88 21.62
N GLU A 52 23.62 -14.02 21.76
CA GLU A 52 22.17 -14.10 21.92
C GLU A 52 21.61 -13.20 23.04
N GLY A 53 22.30 -13.13 24.19
CA GLY A 53 21.94 -12.26 25.29
C GLY A 53 21.91 -10.77 24.92
N SER A 54 22.58 -10.37 23.84
CA SER A 54 22.49 -9.01 23.31
C SER A 54 21.17 -8.78 22.58
N ILE A 55 20.59 -9.78 21.94
CA ILE A 55 19.28 -9.69 21.30
C ILE A 55 18.19 -9.57 22.36
N TYR A 56 18.19 -10.46 23.35
CA TYR A 56 17.20 -10.44 24.44
C TYR A 56 17.25 -9.19 25.33
N ARG A 57 18.30 -8.41 25.23
CA ARG A 57 18.40 -7.11 25.91
C ARG A 57 17.52 -6.04 25.24
N PHE A 58 17.22 -6.18 23.94
CA PHE A 58 16.45 -5.22 23.15
C PHE A 58 15.07 -5.75 22.74
N PHE A 59 14.92 -7.07 22.64
CA PHE A 59 13.70 -7.73 22.19
C PHE A 59 13.38 -8.87 23.16
N ALA A 60 12.20 -8.87 23.75
CA ALA A 60 11.81 -9.86 24.76
C ALA A 60 11.77 -11.29 24.23
N ASN A 61 11.47 -11.46 22.93
CA ASN A 61 11.37 -12.78 22.27
C ASN A 61 11.47 -12.66 20.75
N LYS A 62 11.51 -13.81 20.05
CA LYS A 62 11.58 -13.90 18.59
C LYS A 62 10.39 -13.23 17.91
N ARG A 63 9.19 -13.31 18.52
CA ARG A 63 7.98 -12.70 17.97
C ARG A 63 8.06 -11.17 17.98
N GLU A 64 8.48 -10.58 19.08
CA GLU A 64 8.68 -9.13 19.15
C GLU A 64 9.69 -8.64 18.10
N LEU A 65 10.80 -9.38 17.93
CA LEU A 65 11.79 -9.07 16.90
C LEU A 65 11.18 -9.15 15.50
N LEU A 66 10.36 -10.16 15.17
CA LEU A 66 9.65 -10.24 13.91
C LEU A 66 8.71 -9.06 13.71
N VAL A 67 7.89 -8.72 14.71
CA VAL A 67 6.96 -7.59 14.65
C VAL A 67 7.73 -6.30 14.37
N LYS A 68 8.85 -6.06 15.07
CA LYS A 68 9.69 -4.87 14.85
C LYS A 68 10.30 -4.81 13.44
N VAL A 69 10.73 -5.94 12.89
CA VAL A 69 11.21 -6.01 11.50
C VAL A 69 10.10 -5.62 10.50
N VAL A 70 8.88 -6.11 10.70
CA VAL A 70 7.76 -5.79 9.82
C VAL A 70 7.23 -4.37 10.04
N GLU A 71 7.24 -3.85 11.28
CA GLU A 71 6.95 -2.44 11.57
C GLU A 71 7.88 -1.51 10.77
N HIS A 72 9.17 -1.78 10.82
CA HIS A 72 10.17 -0.99 10.08
C HIS A 72 9.95 -1.04 8.57
N TRP A 73 9.61 -2.20 8.02
CA TRP A 73 9.25 -2.34 6.61
C TRP A 73 8.02 -1.51 6.22
N PHE A 74 6.97 -1.46 7.06
CA PHE A 74 5.81 -0.59 6.83
C PHE A 74 6.16 0.90 6.93
N GLU A 75 7.01 1.28 7.88
CA GLU A 75 7.47 2.67 8.02
C GLU A 75 8.26 3.12 6.79
N GLU A 76 9.11 2.25 6.23
CA GLU A 76 9.82 2.51 4.97
C GLU A 76 8.82 2.70 3.81
N MET A 77 7.86 1.80 3.63
CA MET A 77 6.84 1.93 2.58
C MET A 77 6.04 3.23 2.69
N LEU A 78 5.64 3.61 3.91
CA LEU A 78 4.90 4.85 4.14
C LEU A 78 5.70 6.11 3.80
N ARG A 79 7.01 6.08 4.01
CA ARG A 79 7.92 7.20 3.76
C ARG A 79 8.30 7.33 2.29
N ASP A 80 8.68 6.21 1.66
CA ASP A 80 9.27 6.20 0.32
C ASP A 80 8.27 6.68 -0.76
N ASP A 81 6.97 6.41 -0.57
CA ASP A 81 5.93 6.74 -1.54
C ASP A 81 5.32 8.14 -1.35
N ALA A 82 5.61 8.82 -0.24
CA ALA A 82 4.86 10.02 0.16
C ALA A 82 5.02 11.20 -0.83
N GLU A 83 6.24 11.49 -1.28
CA GLU A 83 6.50 12.57 -2.24
C GLU A 83 5.90 12.27 -3.62
N GLN A 84 6.08 11.04 -4.09
CA GLN A 84 5.56 10.61 -5.38
C GLN A 84 4.04 10.65 -5.39
N PHE A 85 3.41 10.13 -4.35
CA PHE A 85 1.96 10.16 -4.21
C PHE A 85 1.40 11.59 -4.16
N ALA A 86 2.07 12.51 -3.49
CA ALA A 86 1.65 13.91 -3.41
C ALA A 86 1.64 14.63 -4.77
N ALA A 87 2.40 14.14 -5.75
CA ALA A 87 2.43 14.67 -7.12
C ALA A 87 1.32 14.09 -8.02
N VAL A 88 0.71 12.97 -7.66
CA VAL A 88 -0.32 12.29 -8.47
C VAL A 88 -1.65 13.03 -8.39
N ARG A 89 -2.30 13.24 -9.53
CA ARG A 89 -3.60 13.93 -9.65
C ARG A 89 -4.65 13.04 -10.30
N GLY A 90 -5.92 13.24 -9.87
CA GLY A 90 -7.08 12.49 -10.34
C GLY A 90 -7.27 11.16 -9.61
N SER A 91 -8.52 10.80 -9.33
CA SER A 91 -8.86 9.61 -8.52
C SER A 91 -8.34 8.32 -9.15
N TRP A 92 -8.42 8.17 -10.48
CA TRP A 92 -7.93 6.99 -11.19
C TRP A 92 -6.42 6.80 -11.01
N ASN A 93 -5.63 7.87 -11.23
CA ASN A 93 -4.18 7.81 -11.09
C ASN A 93 -3.74 7.53 -9.64
N GLN A 94 -4.43 8.11 -8.67
CA GLN A 94 -4.13 7.90 -7.25
C GLN A 94 -4.48 6.48 -6.79
N ILE A 95 -5.62 5.93 -7.20
CA ILE A 95 -5.99 4.54 -6.95
C ILE A 95 -4.97 3.60 -7.58
N ARG A 96 -4.63 3.82 -8.86
CA ARG A 96 -3.63 3.04 -9.58
C ARG A 96 -2.27 3.06 -8.88
N PHE A 97 -1.82 4.24 -8.45
CA PHE A 97 -0.55 4.39 -7.74
C PHE A 97 -0.52 3.55 -6.46
N ILE A 98 -1.56 3.63 -5.63
CA ILE A 98 -1.66 2.85 -4.39
C ILE A 98 -1.63 1.35 -4.67
N ILE A 99 -2.37 0.88 -5.67
CA ILE A 99 -2.40 -0.54 -6.05
C ILE A 99 -1.05 -0.98 -6.59
N TYR A 100 -0.44 -0.21 -7.47
CA TYR A 100 0.85 -0.51 -8.09
C TYR A 100 1.98 -0.58 -7.05
N THR A 101 2.08 0.40 -6.16
CA THR A 101 3.13 0.41 -5.12
C THR A 101 2.95 -0.73 -4.14
N HIS A 102 1.71 -1.10 -3.80
CA HIS A 102 1.44 -2.24 -2.95
C HIS A 102 1.82 -3.58 -3.61
N LEU A 103 1.44 -3.79 -4.86
CA LEU A 103 1.82 -4.97 -5.64
C LEU A 103 3.34 -5.07 -5.82
N THR A 104 4.00 -3.94 -6.11
CA THR A 104 5.47 -3.87 -6.22
C THR A 104 6.15 -4.22 -4.90
N SER A 105 5.59 -3.77 -3.77
CA SER A 105 6.11 -4.11 -2.44
C SER A 105 6.00 -5.60 -2.14
N ILE A 106 4.86 -6.24 -2.48
CA ILE A 106 4.68 -7.70 -2.35
C ILE A 106 5.67 -8.45 -3.24
N HIS A 107 5.87 -7.99 -4.48
CA HIS A 107 6.75 -8.63 -5.45
C HIS A 107 8.23 -8.50 -5.03
N ARG A 108 8.62 -7.35 -4.49
CA ARG A 108 9.99 -7.09 -3.99
C ARG A 108 10.34 -7.88 -2.73
N ASP A 109 9.40 -7.95 -1.77
CA ASP A 109 9.61 -8.55 -0.46
C ASP A 109 8.56 -9.67 -0.16
N PRO A 110 8.49 -10.76 -0.97
CA PRO A 110 7.43 -11.77 -0.84
C PRO A 110 7.46 -12.52 0.49
N ALA A 111 8.65 -12.72 1.05
CA ALA A 111 8.79 -13.40 2.34
C ALA A 111 8.24 -12.56 3.50
N LEU A 112 8.47 -11.24 3.51
CA LEU A 112 7.90 -10.34 4.52
C LEU A 112 6.39 -10.24 4.39
N SER A 113 5.88 -10.16 3.16
CA SER A 113 4.43 -10.17 2.88
C SER A 113 3.78 -11.46 3.40
N ARG A 114 4.40 -12.61 3.15
CA ARG A 114 3.94 -13.90 3.66
C ARG A 114 3.93 -13.95 5.20
N LEU A 115 5.00 -13.47 5.84
CA LEU A 115 5.08 -13.40 7.31
C LEU A 115 4.00 -12.51 7.90
N MET A 116 3.73 -11.35 7.27
CA MET A 116 2.64 -10.47 7.67
C MET A 116 1.28 -11.18 7.61
N PHE A 117 0.99 -11.88 6.52
CA PHE A 117 -0.30 -12.52 6.32
C PHE A 117 -0.49 -13.79 7.15
N GLN A 118 0.55 -14.61 7.32
CA GLN A 118 0.44 -15.90 7.97
C GLN A 118 0.73 -15.89 9.47
N GLU A 119 1.69 -15.07 9.91
CA GLU A 119 2.19 -15.12 11.28
C GLU A 119 1.68 -13.95 12.14
N ILE A 120 1.53 -12.77 11.54
CA ILE A 120 1.25 -11.56 12.31
C ILE A 120 -0.25 -11.23 12.33
N ARG A 121 -0.89 -11.06 11.17
CA ARG A 121 -2.31 -10.66 11.10
C ARG A 121 -3.31 -11.61 11.76
N PRO A 122 -3.12 -12.94 11.74
CA PRO A 122 -4.04 -13.85 12.41
C PRO A 122 -3.91 -13.87 13.93
N ALA A 123 -2.84 -13.31 14.48
CA ALA A 123 -2.56 -13.39 15.90
C ALA A 123 -3.49 -12.48 16.74
N PRO A 124 -3.89 -12.93 17.94
CA PRO A 124 -4.84 -12.21 18.79
C PRO A 124 -4.37 -10.81 19.21
N ASP A 125 -3.05 -10.61 19.34
CA ASP A 125 -2.40 -9.38 19.76
C ASP A 125 -2.25 -8.35 18.64
N TYR A 126 -2.56 -8.72 17.37
CA TYR A 126 -2.36 -7.84 16.23
C TYR A 126 -3.21 -6.57 16.30
N ARG A 127 -4.51 -6.66 16.63
CA ARG A 127 -5.45 -5.52 16.58
C ARG A 127 -5.15 -4.39 17.55
N GLY A 128 -4.37 -4.62 18.58
CA GLY A 128 -3.92 -3.59 19.54
C GLY A 128 -2.48 -3.16 19.34
N SER A 129 -1.81 -3.65 18.29
CA SER A 129 -0.39 -3.39 18.06
C SER A 129 -0.12 -2.10 17.28
N HIS A 130 1.08 -1.55 17.42
CA HIS A 130 1.54 -0.43 16.58
C HIS A 130 1.54 -0.81 15.08
N LEU A 131 1.87 -2.06 14.75
CA LEU A 131 1.83 -2.55 13.38
C LEU A 131 0.42 -2.53 12.79
N PHE A 132 -0.63 -2.77 13.58
CA PHE A 132 -2.01 -2.59 13.13
C PHE A 132 -2.29 -1.13 12.76
N GLU A 133 -1.81 -0.17 13.54
CA GLU A 133 -1.98 1.26 13.23
C GLU A 133 -1.21 1.67 11.98
N LEU A 134 0.02 1.16 11.78
CA LEU A 134 0.79 1.38 10.55
C LEU A 134 0.06 0.81 9.32
N ASN A 135 -0.41 -0.43 9.39
CA ASN A 135 -1.18 -1.05 8.31
C ASN A 135 -2.48 -0.28 8.02
N ARG A 136 -3.16 0.18 9.07
CA ARG A 136 -4.37 1.01 8.93
C ARG A 136 -4.06 2.35 8.27
N ALA A 137 -3.00 3.03 8.69
CA ALA A 137 -2.56 4.29 8.07
C ALA A 137 -2.23 4.09 6.58
N TYR A 138 -1.52 3.02 6.26
CA TYR A 138 -1.19 2.65 4.89
C TYR A 138 -2.44 2.44 4.02
N THR A 139 -3.35 1.60 4.47
CA THR A 139 -4.56 1.25 3.71
C THR A 139 -5.60 2.38 3.67
N ASN A 140 -5.62 3.26 4.66
CA ASN A 140 -6.52 4.42 4.70
C ASN A 140 -6.19 5.49 3.64
N ARG A 141 -5.00 5.50 3.05
CA ARG A 141 -4.70 6.35 1.89
C ARG A 141 -5.74 6.16 0.77
N LEU A 142 -6.16 4.92 0.52
CA LEU A 142 -7.20 4.64 -0.47
C LEU A 142 -8.56 5.20 -0.04
N VAL A 143 -8.90 5.10 1.25
CA VAL A 143 -10.12 5.70 1.81
C VAL A 143 -10.16 7.22 1.57
N ASP A 144 -9.04 7.90 1.77
CA ASP A 144 -8.94 9.35 1.60
C ASP A 144 -9.05 9.75 0.12
N VAL A 145 -8.45 8.97 -0.80
CA VAL A 145 -8.61 9.17 -2.26
C VAL A 145 -10.07 9.03 -2.67
N VAL A 146 -10.75 7.98 -2.20
CA VAL A 146 -12.17 7.77 -2.54
C VAL A 146 -13.04 8.89 -1.98
N LYS A 147 -12.82 9.33 -0.74
CA LYS A 147 -13.53 10.49 -0.16
C LYS A 147 -13.30 11.78 -0.97
N ALA A 148 -12.06 12.04 -1.37
CA ALA A 148 -11.73 13.20 -2.19
C ALA A 148 -12.40 13.13 -3.57
N GLY A 149 -12.40 11.95 -4.21
CA GLY A 149 -13.08 11.72 -5.49
C GLY A 149 -14.60 11.89 -5.41
N ILE A 150 -15.23 11.48 -4.30
CA ILE A 150 -16.66 11.75 -4.04
C ILE A 150 -16.90 13.26 -3.89
N ALA A 151 -16.07 13.94 -3.10
CA ALA A 151 -16.22 15.37 -2.85
C ALA A 151 -16.00 16.22 -4.12
N SER A 152 -15.13 15.78 -5.04
CA SER A 152 -14.91 16.45 -6.33
C SER A 152 -15.94 16.08 -7.40
N GLY A 153 -16.80 15.10 -7.17
CA GLY A 153 -17.76 14.59 -8.14
C GLY A 153 -17.18 13.63 -9.19
N GLU A 154 -15.93 13.18 -9.04
CA GLU A 154 -15.33 12.16 -9.88
C GLU A 154 -15.90 10.75 -9.59
N LEU A 155 -16.26 10.49 -8.34
CA LEU A 155 -16.76 9.21 -7.88
C LEU A 155 -18.20 9.33 -7.33
N ARG A 156 -18.94 8.24 -7.40
CA ARG A 156 -20.35 8.16 -6.97
C ARG A 156 -20.50 8.47 -5.48
N PRO A 157 -21.45 9.34 -5.09
CA PRO A 157 -21.62 9.76 -3.70
C PRO A 157 -22.07 8.63 -2.75
N GLU A 158 -22.76 7.60 -3.26
CA GLU A 158 -23.19 6.43 -2.49
C GLU A 158 -22.05 5.41 -2.23
N THR A 159 -20.86 5.65 -2.76
CA THR A 159 -19.72 4.75 -2.59
C THR A 159 -19.26 4.70 -1.13
N SER A 160 -19.11 3.49 -0.58
CA SER A 160 -18.48 3.28 0.72
C SER A 160 -16.95 3.24 0.60
N PRO A 161 -16.21 4.25 1.10
CA PRO A 161 -14.74 4.26 0.98
C PRO A 161 -14.06 3.08 1.69
N SER A 162 -14.62 2.61 2.80
CA SER A 162 -14.10 1.44 3.52
C SER A 162 -14.31 0.14 2.75
N LEU A 163 -15.45 -0.01 2.07
CA LEU A 163 -15.71 -1.17 1.23
C LEU A 163 -14.75 -1.22 0.03
N VAL A 164 -14.47 -0.08 -0.60
CA VAL A 164 -13.49 0.00 -1.70
C VAL A 164 -12.11 -0.43 -1.22
N ARG A 165 -11.67 0.07 -0.05
CA ARG A 165 -10.42 -0.38 0.57
C ARG A 165 -10.38 -1.89 0.74
N ASP A 166 -11.42 -2.46 1.32
CA ASP A 166 -11.48 -3.89 1.64
C ASP A 166 -11.53 -4.75 0.37
N LEU A 167 -12.25 -4.30 -0.67
CA LEU A 167 -12.27 -4.96 -1.99
C LEU A 167 -10.88 -4.92 -2.66
N VAL A 168 -10.22 -3.78 -2.69
CA VAL A 168 -8.91 -3.63 -3.34
C VAL A 168 -7.86 -4.47 -2.64
N PHE A 169 -7.66 -4.28 -1.33
CA PHE A 169 -6.62 -5.00 -0.61
C PHE A 169 -6.93 -6.48 -0.44
N GLY A 170 -8.21 -6.86 -0.31
CA GLY A 170 -8.63 -8.27 -0.31
C GLY A 170 -8.41 -8.95 -1.65
N CYS A 171 -8.71 -8.25 -2.77
CA CYS A 171 -8.41 -8.75 -4.12
C CYS A 171 -6.91 -8.96 -4.32
N ILE A 172 -6.09 -7.98 -3.95
CA ILE A 172 -4.63 -8.07 -4.06
C ILE A 172 -4.11 -9.25 -3.25
N GLU A 173 -4.50 -9.37 -1.99
CA GLU A 173 -4.09 -10.49 -1.13
C GLU A 173 -4.46 -11.83 -1.78
N HIS A 174 -5.70 -12.01 -2.22
CA HIS A 174 -6.14 -13.23 -2.88
C HIS A 174 -5.34 -13.53 -4.16
N ARG A 175 -5.11 -12.53 -4.99
CA ARG A 175 -4.41 -12.68 -6.28
C ARG A 175 -2.93 -13.00 -6.14
N THR A 176 -2.30 -12.57 -5.05
CA THR A 176 -0.86 -12.75 -4.84
C THR A 176 -0.50 -14.05 -4.12
N TRP A 177 -1.48 -14.81 -3.60
CA TRP A 177 -1.21 -16.04 -2.85
C TRP A 177 -0.43 -17.11 -3.64
N ALA A 178 -0.70 -17.30 -4.93
CA ALA A 178 0.05 -18.26 -5.76
C ALA A 178 1.53 -17.86 -5.82
N PHE A 179 1.81 -16.57 -6.10
CA PHE A 179 3.18 -16.03 -6.10
C PHE A 179 3.86 -16.19 -4.74
N LEU A 180 3.18 -15.86 -3.63
CA LEU A 180 3.72 -15.99 -2.28
C LEU A 180 4.03 -17.44 -1.88
N ARG A 181 3.42 -18.43 -2.53
CA ARG A 181 3.74 -19.87 -2.37
C ARG A 181 4.79 -20.37 -3.37
N GLY A 182 5.28 -19.52 -4.28
CA GLY A 182 6.20 -19.92 -5.35
C GLY A 182 5.52 -20.65 -6.52
N GLU A 183 4.21 -20.50 -6.69
CA GLU A 183 3.40 -21.20 -7.71
C GLU A 183 3.14 -20.30 -8.93
N GLY A 184 4.04 -19.42 -9.28
CA GLY A 184 3.91 -18.52 -10.43
C GLY A 184 4.45 -17.13 -10.14
N ASP A 185 4.24 -16.25 -11.11
CA ASP A 185 4.65 -14.85 -11.03
C ASP A 185 3.53 -13.94 -11.55
N PHE A 186 3.64 -12.62 -11.35
CA PHE A 186 2.72 -11.62 -11.87
C PHE A 186 3.46 -10.32 -12.19
N ASP A 187 2.98 -9.60 -13.19
CA ASP A 187 3.44 -8.24 -13.46
C ASP A 187 2.66 -7.24 -12.59
N PRO A 188 3.33 -6.48 -11.70
CA PRO A 188 2.67 -5.50 -10.84
C PRO A 188 1.94 -4.40 -11.61
N ALA A 189 2.45 -3.97 -12.77
CA ALA A 189 1.84 -2.91 -13.57
C ALA A 189 0.57 -3.39 -14.26
N GLU A 190 0.61 -4.54 -14.92
CA GLU A 190 -0.55 -5.14 -15.57
C GLU A 190 -1.67 -5.45 -14.56
N MET A 191 -1.30 -6.01 -13.41
CA MET A 191 -2.27 -6.32 -12.36
C MET A 191 -2.86 -5.05 -11.75
N ALA A 192 -2.06 -4.00 -11.55
CA ALA A 192 -2.54 -2.70 -11.07
C ALA A 192 -3.51 -2.06 -12.05
N ASP A 193 -3.23 -2.10 -13.34
CA ASP A 193 -4.13 -1.58 -14.39
C ASP A 193 -5.46 -2.33 -14.40
N ALA A 194 -5.42 -3.65 -14.35
CA ALA A 194 -6.61 -4.49 -14.36
C ALA A 194 -7.51 -4.22 -13.13
N ILE A 195 -6.95 -4.19 -11.92
CA ILE A 195 -7.70 -3.93 -10.69
C ILE A 195 -8.22 -2.48 -10.69
N THR A 196 -7.39 -1.51 -11.07
CA THR A 196 -7.79 -0.10 -11.10
C THR A 196 -8.94 0.14 -12.05
N ASN A 197 -8.87 -0.41 -13.27
CA ASN A 197 -9.93 -0.27 -14.25
C ASN A 197 -11.25 -0.87 -13.75
N LEU A 198 -11.21 -2.08 -13.18
CA LEU A 198 -12.40 -2.72 -12.63
C LEU A 198 -13.04 -1.89 -11.51
N VAL A 199 -12.23 -1.42 -10.56
CA VAL A 199 -12.70 -0.63 -9.42
C VAL A 199 -13.19 0.74 -9.89
N HIS A 200 -12.43 1.46 -10.68
CA HIS A 200 -12.76 2.81 -11.10
C HIS A 200 -14.02 2.86 -11.98
N HIS A 201 -14.19 1.94 -12.92
CA HIS A 201 -15.42 1.87 -13.72
C HIS A 201 -16.67 1.58 -12.86
N GLY A 202 -16.52 0.81 -11.78
CA GLY A 202 -17.60 0.62 -10.80
C GLY A 202 -17.91 1.84 -9.95
N LEU A 203 -16.95 2.75 -9.78
CA LEU A 203 -17.04 3.90 -8.88
C LEU A 203 -17.26 5.24 -9.59
N ALA A 204 -16.86 5.36 -10.86
CA ALA A 204 -16.92 6.61 -11.59
C ALA A 204 -18.35 7.19 -11.62
N PHE A 205 -18.46 8.45 -11.24
CA PHE A 205 -19.69 9.23 -11.38
C PHE A 205 -19.71 9.81 -12.81
N GLY A 206 -20.37 9.13 -13.63
CA GLY A 206 -20.64 9.53 -14.99
C GLY A 206 -21.57 8.47 -15.51
N GLY A 207 -22.78 8.86 -15.89
CA GLY A 207 -23.68 7.96 -16.58
C GLY A 207 -22.90 7.16 -17.62
N GLU A 208 -23.45 6.06 -18.05
CA GLU A 208 -22.91 5.27 -19.16
C GLU A 208 -22.18 6.19 -20.13
N PRO A 209 -20.98 5.85 -20.61
CA PRO A 209 -20.29 6.70 -21.57
C PRO A 209 -21.34 7.08 -22.59
N ALA A 210 -21.63 8.40 -22.68
CA ALA A 210 -22.70 8.90 -23.53
C ALA A 210 -22.58 8.15 -24.84
N SER A 211 -23.65 7.48 -25.27
CA SER A 211 -23.58 6.68 -26.49
C SER A 211 -22.94 7.59 -27.55
N PRO A 212 -22.21 7.08 -28.52
CA PRO A 212 -21.65 7.92 -29.60
C PRO A 212 -22.67 8.92 -30.09
N MET A 213 -23.96 8.54 -30.11
CA MET A 213 -25.10 9.36 -30.48
C MET A 213 -25.36 10.48 -29.44
N GLU A 214 -25.37 10.21 -28.14
CA GLU A 214 -25.56 11.25 -27.10
C GLU A 214 -24.41 12.25 -27.05
N SER A 215 -23.17 11.81 -27.30
CA SER A 215 -22.01 12.70 -27.42
C SER A 215 -22.13 13.61 -28.64
N VAL A 216 -22.65 13.09 -29.76
CA VAL A 216 -22.93 13.90 -30.98
C VAL A 216 -24.06 14.87 -30.73
N VAL A 217 -25.15 14.45 -30.08
CA VAL A 217 -26.28 15.31 -29.71
C VAL A 217 -25.82 16.45 -28.83
N ALA A 218 -25.09 16.19 -27.76
CA ALA A 218 -24.59 17.24 -26.86
C ALA A 218 -23.66 18.25 -27.57
N ARG A 219 -22.84 17.79 -28.52
CA ARG A 219 -22.00 18.67 -29.34
C ARG A 219 -22.85 19.52 -30.32
N LEU A 220 -23.89 18.97 -30.90
CA LEU A 220 -24.82 19.70 -31.76
C LEU A 220 -25.61 20.74 -30.98
N GLU A 221 -26.13 20.40 -29.80
CA GLU A 221 -26.83 21.35 -28.93
C GLU A 221 -25.91 22.52 -28.52
N THR A 222 -24.63 22.23 -28.16
CA THR A 222 -23.65 23.26 -27.85
C THR A 222 -23.35 24.16 -29.05
N ALA A 223 -23.22 23.59 -30.25
CA ALA A 223 -22.97 24.34 -31.48
C ALA A 223 -24.18 25.19 -31.85
N THR A 224 -25.41 24.65 -31.74
CA THR A 224 -26.65 25.35 -31.99
C THR A 224 -26.81 26.55 -31.04
N ALA A 225 -26.59 26.35 -29.75
CA ALA A 225 -26.67 27.44 -28.76
C ALA A 225 -25.67 28.57 -29.06
N ARG A 226 -24.47 28.26 -29.54
CA ARG A 226 -23.45 29.25 -29.94
C ARG A 226 -23.91 30.01 -31.21
N LEU A 227 -24.49 29.36 -32.16
CA LEU A 227 -25.00 29.97 -33.38
C LEU A 227 -26.21 30.86 -33.09
N GLU A 228 -27.14 30.43 -32.27
CA GLU A 228 -28.30 31.21 -31.82
C GLU A 228 -27.86 32.48 -31.08
N ALA A 229 -26.89 32.33 -30.16
CA ALA A 229 -26.33 33.48 -29.46
C ALA A 229 -25.63 34.47 -30.41
N ALA A 230 -24.90 33.98 -31.42
CA ALA A 230 -24.24 34.82 -32.40
C ALA A 230 -25.23 35.51 -33.37
N ALA A 231 -26.37 34.88 -33.61
CA ALA A 231 -27.46 35.38 -34.49
C ALA A 231 -28.48 36.27 -33.73
N GLY A 232 -28.33 36.44 -32.42
CA GLY A 232 -29.29 37.17 -31.58
C GLY A 232 -30.67 36.49 -31.43
N ILE A 233 -30.72 35.20 -31.64
CA ILE A 233 -31.96 34.40 -31.55
C ILE A 233 -32.11 33.93 -30.10
N ALA A 234 -33.27 34.18 -29.50
CA ALA A 234 -33.55 33.69 -28.14
C ALA A 234 -33.67 32.17 -28.11
N PRO A 235 -33.15 31.45 -27.08
CA PRO A 235 -33.18 30.02 -27.01
C PRO A 235 -34.64 29.48 -27.01
N ALA A 236 -34.90 28.43 -27.81
CA ALA A 236 -36.20 27.79 -27.88
C ALA A 236 -36.57 27.20 -26.52
N LYS A 237 -37.80 27.46 -26.05
CA LYS A 237 -38.32 26.84 -24.83
C LYS A 237 -38.38 25.31 -25.00
N PRO A 238 -37.95 24.53 -23.98
CA PRO A 238 -38.03 23.08 -24.07
C PRO A 238 -39.52 22.67 -24.22
N THR A 239 -39.80 21.89 -25.25
CA THR A 239 -41.13 21.31 -25.51
C THR A 239 -41.39 20.26 -24.43
N SER A 240 -42.34 20.49 -23.51
CA SER A 240 -42.72 19.51 -22.51
C SER A 240 -43.31 18.29 -23.20
N ALA A 241 -42.60 17.15 -23.13
CA ALA A 241 -43.17 15.86 -23.53
C ALA A 241 -44.36 15.52 -22.64
N ARG A 242 -45.56 15.39 -23.22
CA ARG A 242 -46.74 14.87 -22.52
C ARG A 242 -46.47 13.40 -22.14
N PRO A 243 -46.74 13.00 -20.88
CA PRO A 243 -46.71 11.58 -20.53
C PRO A 243 -47.90 10.87 -21.20
N ARG A 244 -47.59 9.68 -21.77
CA ARG A 244 -48.60 8.69 -22.15
C ARG A 244 -48.83 7.73 -21.01
#